data_8aa6f9b6384fb07d193bc253596fc123
#
_entry.id   8aa6f9b6384fb07d193bc253596fc123
#
_cell.length_a   1.000
_cell.length_b   1.000
_cell.length_c   1.000
_cell.angle_alpha   90.00
_cell.angle_beta   90.00
_cell.angle_gamma   90.00
#
_symmetry.space_group_name_H-M   'P 1'
#
loop_
_entity.id
_entity.type
_entity.pdbx_description
1 polymer ?
#
loop_
_entity_poly.entity_id
_entity_poly.type
_entity_poly.pdbx_seq_one_letter_code
_entity_poly.pdbx_strand_id
1 'polypeptide(L)'
;MKMVFGALFLLSGMILSAQTEKKPEMLTKETFREKVWDYEKNPREFIYKGDKPCLIDFYADWCGPCRKIAPYMEEFMTTYAGEIYVYKINTDQQKELAQMFQARSIPMVLLVPMKGQPQKTVGAYPKEQYQQMIETTLLGRPAVAQ
;
A
#
# COMPACT_ATOMS: atom_id res chain seq x y z
N MET A 1 -48.60 51.37 6.17
CA MET A 1 -48.09 50.18 6.83
C MET A 1 -47.72 49.18 5.75
N LYS A 2 -46.44 49.14 5.32
CA LYS A 2 -45.96 48.27 4.23
C LYS A 2 -45.02 47.23 4.87
N MET A 3 -45.49 45.98 4.91
CA MET A 3 -44.70 44.82 5.35
C MET A 3 -43.78 44.42 4.18
N VAL A 4 -42.45 44.47 4.41
CA VAL A 4 -41.44 43.97 3.52
C VAL A 4 -41.06 42.58 4.01
N PHE A 5 -41.49 41.55 3.27
CA PHE A 5 -41.02 40.15 3.49
C PHE A 5 -39.65 40.01 2.90
N GLY A 6 -38.66 39.94 3.75
CA GLY A 6 -37.28 39.53 3.37
C GLY A 6 -37.19 38.03 3.17
N ALA A 7 -37.04 37.58 1.94
CA ALA A 7 -36.75 36.19 1.62
C ALA A 7 -35.29 35.87 1.94
N LEU A 8 -35.07 35.11 3.00
CA LEU A 8 -33.74 34.58 3.37
C LEU A 8 -33.43 33.40 2.47
N PHE A 9 -32.59 33.61 1.47
CA PHE A 9 -32.07 32.55 0.59
C PHE A 9 -30.95 31.81 1.33
N LEU A 10 -31.26 30.65 1.90
CA LEU A 10 -30.26 29.72 2.43
C LEU A 10 -29.53 29.07 1.25
N LEU A 11 -28.36 29.58 0.91
CA LEU A 11 -27.41 28.85 0.04
C LEU A 11 -26.90 27.65 0.82
N SER A 12 -27.52 26.49 0.59
CA SER A 12 -26.98 25.20 1.01
C SER A 12 -25.76 24.89 0.13
N GLY A 13 -24.58 25.24 0.62
CA GLY A 13 -23.32 24.88 0.00
C GLY A 13 -23.12 23.38 0.07
N MET A 14 -23.38 22.67 -1.04
CA MET A 14 -22.91 21.29 -1.21
C MET A 14 -21.38 21.32 -1.24
N ILE A 15 -20.77 20.96 -0.12
CA ILE A 15 -19.34 20.64 -0.06
C ILE A 15 -19.20 19.32 -0.81
N LEU A 16 -18.85 19.40 -2.10
CA LEU A 16 -18.41 18.28 -2.90
C LEU A 16 -17.05 17.82 -2.34
N SER A 17 -17.08 16.86 -1.43
CA SER A 17 -15.88 16.22 -0.91
C SER A 17 -15.23 15.50 -2.08
N ALA A 18 -14.20 16.08 -2.67
CA ALA A 18 -13.36 15.41 -3.65
C ALA A 18 -12.69 14.24 -2.94
N GLN A 19 -13.21 13.03 -3.15
CA GLN A 19 -12.53 11.80 -2.79
C GLN A 19 -11.29 11.71 -3.69
N THR A 20 -10.15 12.17 -3.20
CA THR A 20 -8.87 11.86 -3.80
C THR A 20 -8.72 10.35 -3.76
N GLU A 21 -8.79 9.69 -4.92
CA GLU A 21 -8.45 8.28 -5.04
C GLU A 21 -7.04 8.10 -4.51
N LYS A 22 -6.93 7.56 -3.30
CA LYS A 22 -5.64 7.22 -2.71
C LYS A 22 -5.06 6.05 -3.48
N LYS A 23 -4.00 6.32 -4.24
CA LYS A 23 -3.20 5.25 -4.88
C LYS A 23 -2.02 4.89 -3.98
N PRO A 24 -1.56 3.62 -4.01
CA PRO A 24 -0.35 3.22 -3.31
C PRO A 24 0.83 4.14 -3.65
N GLU A 25 1.55 4.56 -2.64
CA GLU A 25 2.72 5.41 -2.83
C GLU A 25 3.82 4.64 -3.56
N MET A 26 4.39 5.29 -4.60
CA MET A 26 5.52 4.77 -5.34
C MET A 26 6.80 5.03 -4.55
N LEU A 27 7.50 3.96 -4.16
CA LEU A 27 8.79 4.10 -3.50
C LEU A 27 9.93 4.17 -4.52
N THR A 28 10.78 5.16 -4.33
CA THR A 28 12.12 5.20 -4.91
C THR A 28 13.12 4.59 -3.93
N LYS A 29 14.37 4.41 -4.36
CA LYS A 29 15.48 4.00 -3.49
C LYS A 29 15.58 4.89 -2.24
N GLU A 30 15.48 6.19 -2.42
CA GLU A 30 15.59 7.19 -1.36
C GLU A 30 14.44 7.07 -0.37
N THR A 31 13.19 7.08 -0.85
CA THR A 31 12.01 6.99 0.01
C THR A 31 11.87 5.61 0.66
N PHE A 32 12.35 4.54 0.01
CA PHE A 32 12.44 3.23 0.63
C PHE A 32 13.39 3.24 1.84
N ARG A 33 14.57 3.86 1.71
CA ARG A 33 15.53 3.99 2.81
C ARG A 33 15.01 4.85 3.96
N GLU A 34 14.20 5.84 3.65
CA GLU A 34 13.58 6.71 4.65
C GLU A 34 12.45 6.01 5.42
N LYS A 35 11.59 5.27 4.71
CA LYS A 35 10.32 4.76 5.24
C LYS A 35 10.33 3.30 5.65
N VAL A 36 11.18 2.48 4.99
CA VAL A 36 11.15 1.03 5.17
C VAL A 36 12.43 0.53 5.83
N TRP A 37 13.58 0.67 5.18
CA TRP A 37 14.85 0.17 5.70
C TRP A 37 16.03 0.91 5.08
N ASP A 38 16.85 1.52 5.94
CA ASP A 38 18.11 2.14 5.53
C ASP A 38 19.24 1.10 5.48
N TYR A 39 19.30 0.38 4.37
CA TYR A 39 20.27 -0.70 4.14
C TYR A 39 21.72 -0.20 3.97
N GLU A 40 21.93 1.08 3.71
CA GLU A 40 23.28 1.65 3.70
C GLU A 40 23.83 1.82 5.12
N LYS A 41 22.97 2.17 6.08
CA LYS A 41 23.35 2.25 7.49
C LYS A 41 23.36 0.89 8.18
N ASN A 42 22.44 0.01 7.80
CA ASN A 42 22.25 -1.31 8.41
C ASN A 42 22.28 -2.43 7.36
N PRO A 43 23.41 -2.67 6.68
CA PRO A 43 23.46 -3.59 5.54
C PRO A 43 23.33 -5.08 5.93
N ARG A 44 23.49 -5.41 7.20
CA ARG A 44 23.46 -6.80 7.71
C ARG A 44 22.16 -7.17 8.40
N GLU A 45 21.33 -6.19 8.71
CA GLU A 45 20.12 -6.38 9.49
C GLU A 45 18.98 -5.54 8.94
N PHE A 46 17.85 -6.19 8.69
CA PHE A 46 16.65 -5.49 8.29
C PHE A 46 16.02 -4.80 9.50
N ILE A 47 16.18 -3.49 9.60
CA ILE A 47 15.59 -2.66 10.66
C ILE A 47 14.46 -1.84 10.05
N TYR A 48 13.22 -2.28 10.29
CA TYR A 48 12.04 -1.58 9.78
C TYR A 48 11.87 -0.22 10.47
N LYS A 49 11.59 0.80 9.66
CA LYS A 49 11.50 2.20 10.12
C LYS A 49 10.06 2.73 10.25
N GLY A 50 9.09 1.99 9.72
CA GLY A 50 7.69 2.42 9.79
C GLY A 50 7.07 2.23 11.18
N ASP A 51 6.03 3.00 11.45
CA ASP A 51 5.21 2.91 12.68
C ASP A 51 3.99 1.99 12.53
N LYS A 52 3.80 1.42 11.34
CA LYS A 52 2.77 0.43 10.99
C LYS A 52 3.36 -0.58 10.03
N PRO A 53 2.88 -1.83 10.02
CA PRO A 53 3.35 -2.80 9.04
C PRO A 53 3.02 -2.32 7.62
N CYS A 54 3.75 -2.83 6.63
CA CYS A 54 3.48 -2.46 5.25
C CYS A 54 3.48 -3.64 4.29
N LEU A 55 2.77 -3.43 3.18
CA LEU A 55 2.73 -4.29 2.02
C LEU A 55 3.36 -3.53 0.86
N ILE A 56 4.27 -4.16 0.13
CA ILE A 56 4.99 -3.55 -0.98
C ILE A 56 4.84 -4.41 -2.23
N ASP A 57 4.20 -3.87 -3.28
CA ASP A 57 4.01 -4.52 -4.57
C ASP A 57 5.15 -4.18 -5.53
N PHE A 58 5.97 -5.17 -5.87
CA PHE A 58 6.98 -5.07 -6.92
C PHE A 58 6.36 -5.44 -8.26
N TYR A 59 6.32 -4.48 -9.17
CA TYR A 59 5.62 -4.58 -10.45
C TYR A 59 6.41 -3.93 -11.59
N ALA A 60 5.93 -4.12 -12.82
CA ALA A 60 6.35 -3.36 -13.99
C ALA A 60 5.12 -3.02 -14.86
N ASP A 61 5.22 -1.97 -15.67
CA ASP A 61 4.10 -1.48 -16.47
C ASP A 61 3.66 -2.48 -17.56
N TRP A 62 4.60 -3.25 -18.10
CA TRP A 62 4.35 -4.30 -19.11
C TRP A 62 3.79 -5.60 -18.53
N CYS A 63 3.77 -5.75 -17.20
CA CYS A 63 3.41 -7.01 -16.53
C CYS A 63 1.87 -7.18 -16.46
N GLY A 64 1.34 -8.11 -17.26
CA GLY A 64 -0.09 -8.42 -17.29
C GLY A 64 -0.65 -8.91 -15.95
N PRO A 65 -0.02 -9.91 -15.29
CA PRO A 65 -0.46 -10.37 -13.97
C PRO A 65 -0.40 -9.29 -12.89
N CYS A 66 0.56 -8.34 -12.96
CA CYS A 66 0.64 -7.21 -12.04
C CYS A 66 -0.60 -6.31 -12.15
N ARG A 67 -1.10 -6.09 -13.37
CA ARG A 67 -2.32 -5.31 -13.60
C ARG A 67 -3.57 -5.96 -13.00
N LYS A 68 -3.59 -7.28 -12.86
CA LYS A 68 -4.71 -8.00 -12.23
C LYS A 68 -4.80 -7.72 -10.73
N ILE A 69 -3.66 -7.61 -10.05
CA ILE A 69 -3.64 -7.39 -8.60
C ILE A 69 -3.58 -5.91 -8.20
N ALA A 70 -3.26 -5.00 -9.13
CA ALA A 70 -3.20 -3.56 -8.84
C ALA A 70 -4.46 -3.00 -8.16
N PRO A 71 -5.70 -3.36 -8.60
CA PRO A 71 -6.93 -2.93 -7.93
C PRO A 71 -7.03 -3.43 -6.48
N TYR A 72 -6.47 -4.61 -6.18
CA TYR A 72 -6.47 -5.15 -4.81
C TYR A 72 -5.60 -4.29 -3.88
N MET A 73 -4.44 -3.83 -4.38
CA MET A 73 -3.55 -2.96 -3.61
C MET A 73 -4.23 -1.62 -3.28
N GLU A 74 -4.99 -1.06 -4.22
CA GLU A 74 -5.77 0.15 -4.00
C GLU A 74 -6.90 -0.09 -2.98
N GLU A 75 -7.62 -1.21 -3.09
CA GLU A 75 -8.67 -1.59 -2.14
C GLU A 75 -8.12 -1.80 -0.72
N PHE A 76 -6.95 -2.43 -0.57
CA PHE A 76 -6.32 -2.66 0.73
C PHE A 76 -5.96 -1.37 1.44
N MET A 77 -5.62 -0.31 0.75
CA MET A 77 -5.43 1.01 1.35
C MET A 77 -6.68 1.54 2.05
N THR A 78 -7.85 1.20 1.53
CA THR A 78 -9.12 1.62 2.11
C THR A 78 -9.56 0.63 3.19
N THR A 79 -9.50 -0.67 2.89
CA THR A 79 -9.92 -1.73 3.82
C THR A 79 -9.12 -1.71 5.11
N TYR A 80 -7.79 -1.49 5.01
CA TYR A 80 -6.86 -1.47 6.14
C TYR A 80 -6.35 -0.06 6.46
N ALA A 81 -7.19 0.95 6.18
CA ALA A 81 -6.83 2.34 6.45
C ALA A 81 -6.45 2.56 7.92
N GLY A 82 -5.28 3.13 8.15
CA GLY A 82 -4.75 3.37 9.49
C GLY A 82 -4.06 2.15 10.15
N GLU A 83 -4.17 0.96 9.57
CA GLU A 83 -3.57 -0.26 10.12
C GLU A 83 -2.28 -0.67 9.39
N ILE A 84 -2.21 -0.49 8.07
CA ILE A 84 -1.02 -0.79 7.26
C ILE A 84 -0.71 0.33 6.28
N TYR A 85 0.52 0.34 5.79
CA TYR A 85 0.89 1.07 4.57
C TYR A 85 0.88 0.14 3.36
N VAL A 86 0.48 0.67 2.21
CA VAL A 86 0.56 -0.03 0.92
C VAL A 86 1.43 0.80 -0.01
N TYR A 87 2.53 0.21 -0.47
CA TYR A 87 3.51 0.82 -1.35
C TYR A 87 3.65 0.04 -2.66
N LYS A 88 4.24 0.68 -3.65
CA LYS A 88 4.59 0.06 -4.93
C LYS A 88 6.05 0.37 -5.29
N ILE A 89 6.72 -0.57 -5.95
CA ILE A 89 8.06 -0.41 -6.49
C ILE A 89 8.06 -0.88 -7.95
N ASN A 90 8.36 0.03 -8.87
CA ASN A 90 8.55 -0.32 -10.27
C ASN A 90 9.95 -0.93 -10.45
N THR A 91 10.02 -2.21 -10.82
CA THR A 91 11.29 -2.96 -10.92
C THR A 91 12.18 -2.47 -12.05
N ASP A 92 11.62 -1.88 -13.11
CA ASP A 92 12.42 -1.32 -14.21
C ASP A 92 13.09 -0.02 -13.80
N GLN A 93 12.45 0.77 -12.94
CA GLN A 93 12.98 2.05 -12.45
C GLN A 93 13.87 1.87 -11.21
N GLN A 94 13.56 0.90 -10.35
CA GLN A 94 14.24 0.66 -9.08
C GLN A 94 14.99 -0.68 -9.09
N LYS A 95 15.93 -0.84 -10.03
CA LYS A 95 16.66 -2.10 -10.27
C LYS A 95 17.45 -2.58 -9.05
N GLU A 96 18.02 -1.66 -8.28
CA GLU A 96 18.76 -1.99 -7.06
C GLU A 96 17.84 -2.64 -6.00
N LEU A 97 16.66 -2.08 -5.78
CA LEU A 97 15.67 -2.65 -4.87
C LEU A 97 15.16 -4.01 -5.38
N ALA A 98 14.89 -4.11 -6.69
CA ALA A 98 14.48 -5.38 -7.30
C ALA A 98 15.53 -6.48 -7.13
N GLN A 99 16.81 -6.17 -7.29
CA GLN A 99 17.92 -7.11 -7.06
C GLN A 99 18.04 -7.49 -5.58
N MET A 100 17.98 -6.52 -4.69
CA MET A 100 18.12 -6.72 -3.23
C MET A 100 17.06 -7.69 -2.70
N PHE A 101 15.82 -7.53 -3.12
CA PHE A 101 14.71 -8.42 -2.75
C PHE A 101 14.54 -9.63 -3.65
N GLN A 102 15.43 -9.80 -4.65
CA GLN A 102 15.37 -10.87 -5.64
C GLN A 102 14.02 -10.95 -6.36
N ALA A 103 13.48 -9.80 -6.74
CA ALA A 103 12.23 -9.68 -7.48
C ALA A 103 12.44 -10.05 -8.96
N ARG A 104 12.84 -11.31 -9.22
CA ARG A 104 13.11 -11.86 -10.57
C ARG A 104 11.84 -12.20 -11.33
N SER A 105 10.78 -12.51 -10.61
CA SER A 105 9.44 -12.79 -11.14
C SER A 105 8.45 -11.85 -10.46
N ILE A 106 7.59 -11.22 -11.25
CA ILE A 106 6.59 -10.26 -10.79
C ILE A 106 5.18 -10.66 -11.23
N PRO A 107 4.12 -10.28 -10.50
CA PRO A 107 4.19 -9.50 -9.27
C PRO A 107 4.88 -10.25 -8.14
N MET A 108 5.63 -9.53 -7.32
CA MET A 108 6.13 -10.00 -6.05
C MET A 108 5.65 -9.07 -4.95
N VAL A 109 5.00 -9.60 -3.95
CA VAL A 109 4.51 -8.82 -2.82
C VAL A 109 5.36 -9.10 -1.60
N LEU A 110 5.90 -8.05 -0.99
CA LEU A 110 6.66 -8.09 0.25
C LEU A 110 5.76 -7.66 1.40
N LEU A 111 5.64 -8.51 2.40
CA LEU A 111 4.93 -8.24 3.65
C LEU A 111 5.95 -7.90 4.72
N VAL A 112 5.89 -6.70 5.26
CA VAL A 112 6.82 -6.20 6.28
C VAL A 112 6.06 -6.02 7.60
N PRO A 113 6.14 -7.00 8.51
CA PRO A 113 5.52 -6.90 9.82
C PRO A 113 6.28 -5.93 10.72
N MET A 114 5.65 -5.47 11.82
CA MET A 114 6.31 -4.62 12.82
C MET A 114 7.42 -5.34 13.57
N LYS A 115 7.36 -6.67 13.63
CA LYS A 115 8.37 -7.52 14.28
C LYS A 115 8.69 -8.72 13.40
N GLY A 116 9.96 -9.09 13.36
CA GLY A 116 10.43 -10.21 12.55
C GLY A 116 10.92 -9.80 11.17
N GLN A 117 11.16 -10.80 10.33
CA GLN A 117 11.70 -10.58 8.99
C GLN A 117 10.58 -10.38 7.96
N PRO A 118 10.83 -9.58 6.91
CA PRO A 118 9.91 -9.48 5.78
C PRO A 118 9.66 -10.84 5.14
N GLN A 119 8.43 -11.07 4.71
CA GLN A 119 8.04 -12.26 3.96
C GLN A 119 7.66 -11.86 2.54
N LYS A 120 8.02 -12.66 1.56
CA LYS A 120 7.68 -12.42 0.16
C LYS A 120 6.82 -13.53 -0.41
N THR A 121 5.89 -13.14 -1.30
CA THR A 121 5.14 -14.06 -2.13
C THR A 121 5.24 -13.63 -3.60
N VAL A 122 5.30 -14.59 -4.51
CA VAL A 122 5.50 -14.36 -5.94
C VAL A 122 4.33 -14.94 -6.71
N GLY A 123 3.75 -14.15 -7.60
CA GLY A 123 2.62 -14.52 -8.45
C GLY A 123 1.36 -13.72 -8.13
N ALA A 124 0.41 -13.76 -9.07
CA ALA A 124 -0.88 -13.09 -8.94
C ALA A 124 -1.89 -14.04 -8.30
N TYR A 125 -2.04 -13.94 -7.00
CA TYR A 125 -3.01 -14.73 -6.23
C TYR A 125 -4.40 -14.05 -6.23
N PRO A 126 -5.47 -14.79 -5.87
CA PRO A 126 -6.77 -14.20 -5.55
C PRO A 126 -6.68 -13.20 -4.40
N LYS A 127 -7.57 -12.20 -4.40
CA LYS A 127 -7.59 -11.12 -3.40
C LYS A 127 -7.66 -11.67 -1.97
N GLU A 128 -8.48 -12.67 -1.75
CA GLU A 128 -8.72 -13.30 -0.44
C GLU A 128 -7.43 -13.90 0.15
N GLN A 129 -6.56 -14.41 -0.71
CA GLN A 129 -5.27 -14.95 -0.26
C GLN A 129 -4.33 -13.83 0.23
N TYR A 130 -4.29 -12.70 -0.46
CA TYR A 130 -3.55 -11.51 0.04
C TYR A 130 -4.16 -10.98 1.33
N GLN A 131 -5.49 -10.92 1.44
CA GLN A 131 -6.16 -10.53 2.68
C GLN A 131 -5.75 -11.42 3.84
N GLN A 132 -5.77 -12.74 3.63
CA GLN A 132 -5.32 -13.70 4.63
C GLN A 132 -3.87 -13.45 5.07
N MET A 133 -2.97 -13.19 4.12
CA MET A 133 -1.56 -12.87 4.42
C MET A 133 -1.45 -11.56 5.22
N ILE A 134 -2.21 -10.53 4.87
CA ILE A 134 -2.25 -9.27 5.61
C ILE A 134 -2.71 -9.52 7.06
N GLU A 135 -3.84 -10.20 7.24
CA GLU A 135 -4.40 -10.48 8.56
C GLU A 135 -3.42 -11.28 9.43
N THR A 136 -2.85 -12.37 8.89
CA THR A 136 -1.99 -13.26 9.67
C THR A 136 -0.58 -12.74 9.85
N THR A 137 0.06 -12.24 8.78
CA THR A 137 1.47 -11.86 8.80
C THR A 137 1.69 -10.43 9.28
N LEU A 138 0.87 -9.49 8.82
CA LEU A 138 1.05 -8.08 9.17
C LEU A 138 0.34 -7.69 10.46
N LEU A 139 -0.89 -8.18 10.66
CA LEU A 139 -1.75 -7.77 11.78
C LEU A 139 -1.80 -8.79 12.92
N GLY A 140 -1.23 -9.98 12.74
CA GLY A 140 -1.20 -11.02 13.77
C GLY A 140 -2.59 -11.55 14.16
N ARG A 141 -3.57 -11.42 13.27
CA ARG A 141 -4.94 -11.90 13.47
C ARG A 141 -5.08 -13.35 13.01
N PRO A 142 -6.03 -14.11 13.57
CA PRO A 142 -6.32 -15.44 13.05
C PRO A 142 -6.78 -15.37 11.58
N ALA A 143 -6.47 -16.41 10.79
CA ALA A 143 -6.95 -16.51 9.42
C ALA A 143 -8.48 -16.38 9.39
N VAL A 144 -8.99 -15.57 8.46
CA VAL A 144 -10.44 -15.43 8.26
C VAL A 144 -10.97 -16.79 7.80
N ALA A 145 -11.89 -17.39 8.53
CA ALA A 145 -12.57 -18.61 8.10
C ALA A 145 -13.33 -18.32 6.81
N GLN A 146 -13.08 -19.12 5.77
CA GLN A 146 -13.78 -19.07 4.50
C GLN A 146 -15.18 -19.68 4.63
#